data_47e648624843d5f1249dbfbefbb4bf9b
#
_entry.id   47e648624843d5f1249dbfbefbb4bf9b
#
_cell.length_a   1.000
_cell.length_b   1.000
_cell.length_c   1.000
_cell.angle_alpha   90.00
_cell.angle_beta   90.00
_cell.angle_gamma   90.00
#
_symmetry.space_group_name_H-M   'P 1'
#
loop_
_entity.id
_entity.type
_entity.pdbx_description
1 polymer ?
#
loop_
_entity_poly.entity_id
_entity_poly.type
_entity_poly.pdbx_seq_one_letter_code
_entity_poly.pdbx_strand_id
1 'polypeptide(L)'
;QVEIGEGTELKSHVVLNGVTKIGRDNRIFQFVSIGEINQDLKYAGEPTRVEVGDRNNIRESVTIHRGTVQGGGLTKVGSDNLLMVNAHIAHDCVVGDRCILANNATLGGHVQVDDHAIIGGMTAVHQWCSIGAHVMGGGCSGVAQDVPPVVIAQGNTATPIGINIEGLKR
;
A
#
# COMPACT_ATOMS: atom_id res chain seq x y z
N GLN A 1 4.90 -1.85 -20.53
CA GLN A 1 3.87 -0.89 -20.93
C GLN A 1 3.41 -0.12 -19.70
N VAL A 2 3.47 1.24 -19.75
CA VAL A 2 3.02 2.12 -18.67
C VAL A 2 1.91 3.00 -19.22
N GLU A 3 0.81 3.10 -18.47
CA GLU A 3 -0.32 3.97 -18.77
C GLU A 3 -0.53 4.94 -17.62
N ILE A 4 -0.70 6.24 -17.91
CA ILE A 4 -0.87 7.28 -16.90
C ILE A 4 -2.10 8.11 -17.26
N GLY A 5 -3.02 8.24 -16.30
CA GLY A 5 -4.22 9.05 -16.43
C GLY A 5 -3.94 10.56 -16.43
N GLU A 6 -4.88 11.29 -16.99
CA GLU A 6 -4.85 12.75 -17.11
C GLU A 6 -4.68 13.42 -15.74
N GLY A 7 -3.98 14.54 -15.68
CA GLY A 7 -3.78 15.33 -14.46
C GLY A 7 -2.76 14.75 -13.47
N THR A 8 -2.23 13.55 -13.73
CA THR A 8 -1.21 12.95 -12.86
C THR A 8 0.13 13.66 -13.01
N GLU A 9 0.69 14.14 -11.89
CA GLU A 9 1.99 14.82 -11.81
C GLU A 9 3.09 13.83 -11.38
N LEU A 10 4.16 13.76 -12.17
CA LEU A 10 5.38 13.05 -11.83
C LEU A 10 6.48 14.06 -11.47
N LYS A 11 7.06 13.95 -10.28
CA LYS A 11 8.26 14.71 -9.92
C LYS A 11 9.52 14.07 -10.51
N SER A 12 10.68 14.68 -10.29
CA SER A 12 11.94 14.18 -10.83
C SER A 12 12.29 12.77 -10.31
N HIS A 13 13.02 11.99 -11.12
CA HIS A 13 13.54 10.67 -10.73
C HIS A 13 12.47 9.65 -10.30
N VAL A 14 11.24 9.77 -10.78
CA VAL A 14 10.22 8.73 -10.64
C VAL A 14 10.52 7.61 -11.63
N VAL A 15 10.46 6.36 -11.17
CA VAL A 15 10.66 5.17 -11.99
C VAL A 15 9.34 4.41 -12.08
N LEU A 16 8.87 4.18 -13.30
CA LEU A 16 7.67 3.41 -13.59
C LEU A 16 8.04 2.26 -14.52
N ASN A 17 7.87 1.03 -14.07
CA ASN A 17 8.28 -0.18 -14.77
C ASN A 17 7.14 -1.17 -15.01
N GLY A 18 7.41 -2.18 -15.83
CA GLY A 18 6.53 -3.32 -16.08
C GLY A 18 5.21 -2.93 -16.75
N VAL A 19 4.19 -3.71 -16.50
CA VAL A 19 2.80 -3.41 -16.87
C VAL A 19 2.19 -2.64 -15.69
N THR A 20 2.17 -1.31 -15.82
CA THR A 20 1.72 -0.42 -14.75
C THR A 20 0.65 0.54 -15.27
N LYS A 21 -0.50 0.56 -14.60
CA LYS A 21 -1.58 1.49 -14.88
C LYS A 21 -1.77 2.43 -13.70
N ILE A 22 -1.69 3.72 -13.95
CA ILE A 22 -1.89 4.79 -12.95
C ILE A 22 -3.10 5.61 -13.40
N GLY A 23 -4.02 5.85 -12.49
CA GLY A 23 -5.22 6.66 -12.72
C GLY A 23 -4.94 8.15 -12.86
N ARG A 24 -5.95 8.96 -12.60
CA ARG A 24 -5.97 10.42 -12.83
C ARG A 24 -5.59 11.19 -11.58
N ASP A 25 -5.09 12.41 -11.77
CA ASP A 25 -4.88 13.40 -10.71
C ASP A 25 -4.00 12.92 -9.54
N ASN A 26 -3.12 11.95 -9.78
CA ASN A 26 -2.16 11.50 -8.78
C ASN A 26 -0.99 12.49 -8.67
N ARG A 27 -0.38 12.58 -7.49
CA ARG A 27 0.88 13.32 -7.27
C ARG A 27 1.95 12.35 -6.82
N ILE A 28 2.95 12.12 -7.67
CA ILE A 28 4.01 11.14 -7.44
C ILE A 28 5.33 11.87 -7.27
N PHE A 29 5.88 11.77 -6.08
CA PHE A 29 7.08 12.50 -5.67
C PHE A 29 8.36 11.80 -6.11
N GLN A 30 9.48 12.50 -5.95
CA GLN A 30 10.79 12.04 -6.42
C GLN A 30 11.20 10.71 -5.75
N PHE A 31 11.95 9.91 -6.51
CA PHE A 31 12.49 8.61 -6.13
C PHE A 31 11.44 7.52 -5.87
N VAL A 32 10.19 7.74 -6.20
CA VAL A 32 9.16 6.69 -6.18
C VAL A 32 9.47 5.65 -7.25
N SER A 33 9.28 4.36 -6.91
CA SER A 33 9.40 3.24 -7.84
C SER A 33 8.11 2.42 -7.86
N ILE A 34 7.43 2.36 -9.00
CA ILE A 34 6.17 1.62 -9.18
C ILE A 34 6.33 0.61 -10.32
N GLY A 35 5.90 -0.63 -10.07
CA GLY A 35 5.86 -1.69 -11.08
C GLY A 35 7.19 -2.41 -11.29
N GLU A 36 8.15 -2.24 -10.38
CA GLU A 36 9.38 -3.02 -10.41
C GLU A 36 9.10 -4.50 -10.12
N ILE A 37 10.01 -5.38 -10.52
CA ILE A 37 9.91 -6.80 -10.22
C ILE A 37 9.78 -7.00 -8.72
N ASN A 38 8.95 -7.97 -8.32
CA ASN A 38 8.77 -8.28 -6.91
C ASN A 38 10.01 -8.99 -6.32
N GLN A 39 10.03 -9.11 -5.00
CA GLN A 39 11.13 -9.73 -4.26
C GLN A 39 10.86 -11.20 -3.89
N ASP A 40 9.84 -11.82 -4.47
CA ASP A 40 9.57 -13.24 -4.28
C ASP A 40 10.62 -14.06 -5.05
N LEU A 41 11.33 -14.94 -4.35
CA LEU A 41 12.37 -15.80 -4.92
C LEU A 41 11.83 -16.76 -6.01
N LYS A 42 10.52 -16.99 -6.06
CA LYS A 42 9.87 -17.83 -7.06
C LYS A 42 9.57 -17.11 -8.35
N TYR A 43 9.67 -15.77 -8.36
CA TYR A 43 9.37 -14.99 -9.55
C TYR A 43 10.40 -15.25 -10.66
N ALA A 44 9.92 -15.64 -11.82
CA ALA A 44 10.75 -16.03 -12.98
C ALA A 44 10.57 -15.09 -14.20
N GLY A 45 10.02 -13.88 -13.99
CA GLY A 45 9.82 -12.90 -15.06
C GLY A 45 8.43 -12.94 -15.70
N GLU A 46 7.45 -13.51 -15.02
CA GLU A 46 6.08 -13.62 -15.53
C GLU A 46 5.42 -12.23 -15.72
N PRO A 47 4.47 -12.11 -16.65
CA PRO A 47 3.83 -10.85 -16.99
C PRO A 47 2.79 -10.45 -15.93
N THR A 48 3.25 -9.92 -14.82
CA THR A 48 2.42 -9.42 -13.73
C THR A 48 2.39 -7.89 -13.72
N ARG A 49 1.45 -7.29 -12.99
CA ARG A 49 1.13 -5.87 -13.14
C ARG A 49 0.85 -5.15 -11.82
N VAL A 50 0.81 -3.80 -11.92
CA VAL A 50 0.37 -2.88 -10.87
C VAL A 50 -0.77 -2.01 -11.41
N GLU A 51 -1.78 -1.80 -10.60
CA GLU A 51 -2.83 -0.81 -10.85
C GLU A 51 -2.90 0.16 -9.66
N VAL A 52 -2.86 1.45 -9.96
CA VAL A 52 -3.03 2.55 -8.99
C VAL A 52 -4.22 3.38 -9.43
N GLY A 53 -5.15 3.65 -8.53
CA GLY A 53 -6.33 4.47 -8.76
C GLY A 53 -6.02 5.97 -8.89
N ASP A 54 -7.00 6.79 -8.55
CA ASP A 54 -6.98 8.22 -8.78
C ASP A 54 -6.62 9.01 -7.50
N ARG A 55 -6.14 10.26 -7.66
CA ARG A 55 -5.96 11.26 -6.60
C ARG A 55 -5.11 10.81 -5.41
N ASN A 56 -4.22 9.86 -5.63
CA ASN A 56 -3.29 9.45 -4.59
C ASN A 56 -2.13 10.46 -4.45
N ASN A 57 -1.67 10.62 -3.22
CA ASN A 57 -0.47 11.36 -2.89
C ASN A 57 0.62 10.37 -2.50
N ILE A 58 1.54 10.10 -3.42
CA ILE A 58 2.60 9.09 -3.27
C ILE A 58 3.92 9.80 -3.02
N ARG A 59 4.37 9.80 -1.78
CA ARG A 59 5.52 10.57 -1.31
C ARG A 59 6.83 9.89 -1.67
N GLU A 60 7.89 10.59 -1.33
CA GLU A 60 9.28 10.28 -1.71
C GLU A 60 9.67 8.85 -1.37
N SER A 61 10.34 8.18 -2.29
CA SER A 61 10.92 6.84 -2.11
C SER A 61 9.90 5.73 -1.78
N VAL A 62 8.62 5.95 -2.01
CA VAL A 62 7.62 4.88 -1.94
C VAL A 62 7.92 3.83 -3.00
N THR A 63 7.76 2.57 -2.65
CA THR A 63 7.91 1.45 -3.58
C THR A 63 6.64 0.61 -3.66
N ILE A 64 6.21 0.27 -4.89
CA ILE A 64 5.04 -0.59 -5.16
C ILE A 64 5.47 -1.64 -6.17
N HIS A 65 5.56 -2.89 -5.75
CA HIS A 65 6.00 -3.98 -6.60
C HIS A 65 4.81 -4.66 -7.31
N ARG A 66 5.06 -5.18 -8.52
CA ARG A 66 4.03 -5.94 -9.26
C ARG A 66 3.75 -7.29 -8.60
N GLY A 67 2.59 -7.85 -8.92
CA GLY A 67 2.13 -9.11 -8.36
C GLY A 67 2.95 -10.34 -8.78
N THR A 68 2.54 -11.49 -8.28
CA THR A 68 3.06 -12.82 -8.67
C THR A 68 1.95 -13.63 -9.33
N VAL A 69 2.29 -14.62 -10.14
CA VAL A 69 1.30 -15.52 -10.77
C VAL A 69 0.47 -16.24 -9.70
N GLN A 70 1.11 -16.64 -8.60
CA GLN A 70 0.47 -17.33 -7.49
C GLN A 70 -0.55 -16.45 -6.77
N GLY A 71 -0.34 -15.13 -6.73
CA GLY A 71 -1.24 -14.15 -6.12
C GLY A 71 -2.27 -13.54 -7.08
N GLY A 72 -2.36 -14.05 -8.32
CA GLY A 72 -3.28 -13.52 -9.32
C GLY A 72 -2.69 -12.45 -10.25
N GLY A 73 -1.41 -12.17 -10.12
CA GLY A 73 -0.67 -11.31 -11.04
C GLY A 73 -0.86 -9.81 -10.87
N LEU A 74 -1.49 -9.37 -9.79
CA LEU A 74 -1.86 -7.96 -9.60
C LEU A 74 -1.55 -7.45 -8.20
N THR A 75 -0.84 -6.34 -8.12
CA THR A 75 -0.83 -5.46 -6.93
C THR A 75 -1.71 -4.26 -7.22
N LYS A 76 -2.63 -3.95 -6.31
CA LYS A 76 -3.63 -2.90 -6.51
C LYS A 76 -3.60 -1.87 -5.38
N VAL A 77 -3.63 -0.60 -5.75
CA VAL A 77 -3.82 0.53 -4.84
C VAL A 77 -5.04 1.31 -5.32
N GLY A 78 -5.98 1.56 -4.44
CA GLY A 78 -7.19 2.33 -4.72
C GLY A 78 -6.93 3.82 -4.92
N SER A 79 -7.90 4.63 -4.55
CA SER A 79 -7.91 6.07 -4.79
C SER A 79 -7.86 6.88 -3.48
N ASP A 80 -7.48 8.16 -3.59
CA ASP A 80 -7.48 9.11 -2.47
C ASP A 80 -6.54 8.72 -1.31
N ASN A 81 -5.53 7.90 -1.56
CA ASN A 81 -4.60 7.42 -0.55
C ASN A 81 -3.44 8.41 -0.31
N LEU A 82 -2.92 8.40 0.91
CA LEU A 82 -1.66 9.03 1.27
C LEU A 82 -0.62 7.96 1.60
N LEU A 83 0.33 7.77 0.71
CA LEU A 83 1.49 6.91 0.92
C LEU A 83 2.67 7.80 1.30
N MET A 84 3.04 7.79 2.58
CA MET A 84 4.11 8.67 3.08
C MET A 84 5.50 8.13 2.75
N VAL A 85 6.51 8.92 3.08
CA VAL A 85 7.92 8.66 2.74
C VAL A 85 8.36 7.24 3.10
N ASN A 86 9.00 6.56 2.14
CA ASN A 86 9.50 5.19 2.27
C ASN A 86 8.45 4.10 2.57
N ALA A 87 7.16 4.36 2.39
CA ALA A 87 6.19 3.27 2.50
C ALA A 87 6.44 2.21 1.41
N HIS A 88 6.28 0.94 1.77
CA HIS A 88 6.46 -0.18 0.86
C HIS A 88 5.20 -1.02 0.71
N ILE A 89 4.79 -1.26 -0.51
CA ILE A 89 3.70 -2.16 -0.88
C ILE A 89 4.29 -3.31 -1.69
N ALA A 90 4.37 -4.49 -1.07
CA ALA A 90 4.88 -5.69 -1.73
C ALA A 90 3.89 -6.24 -2.76
N HIS A 91 4.28 -7.33 -3.40
CA HIS A 91 3.51 -8.01 -4.43
C HIS A 91 2.14 -8.50 -3.93
N ASP A 92 1.17 -8.51 -4.82
CA ASP A 92 -0.18 -9.04 -4.58
C ASP A 92 -0.95 -8.37 -3.44
N CYS A 93 -0.48 -7.22 -2.97
CA CYS A 93 -1.23 -6.42 -2.00
C CYS A 93 -2.44 -5.75 -2.67
N VAL A 94 -3.51 -5.61 -1.90
CA VAL A 94 -4.68 -4.81 -2.25
C VAL A 94 -4.87 -3.74 -1.19
N VAL A 95 -4.73 -2.48 -1.58
CA VAL A 95 -4.99 -1.33 -0.72
C VAL A 95 -6.25 -0.63 -1.23
N GLY A 96 -7.21 -0.42 -0.36
CA GLY A 96 -8.47 0.25 -0.65
C GLY A 96 -8.34 1.75 -0.88
N ASP A 97 -9.42 2.46 -0.63
CA ASP A 97 -9.49 3.90 -0.83
C ASP A 97 -9.29 4.66 0.50
N ARG A 98 -8.79 5.90 0.41
CA ARG A 98 -8.62 6.82 1.55
C ARG A 98 -7.76 6.25 2.69
N CYS A 99 -6.86 5.34 2.37
CA CYS A 99 -5.91 4.78 3.33
C CYS A 99 -4.72 5.72 3.55
N ILE A 100 -4.11 5.61 4.72
CA ILE A 100 -2.85 6.28 5.04
C ILE A 100 -1.82 5.24 5.43
N LEU A 101 -0.75 5.13 4.65
CA LEU A 101 0.45 4.42 5.04
C LEU A 101 1.49 5.46 5.49
N ALA A 102 1.72 5.54 6.79
CA ALA A 102 2.65 6.52 7.35
C ALA A 102 4.11 6.17 7.02
N ASN A 103 5.05 7.05 7.36
CA ASN A 103 6.46 6.90 7.01
C ASN A 103 7.01 5.51 7.37
N ASN A 104 7.68 4.88 6.42
CA ASN A 104 8.27 3.55 6.56
C ASN A 104 7.27 2.41 6.89
N ALA A 105 5.98 2.62 6.72
CA ALA A 105 5.02 1.51 6.82
C ALA A 105 5.30 0.50 5.72
N THR A 106 5.34 -0.78 6.08
CA THR A 106 5.72 -1.86 5.17
C THR A 106 4.66 -2.94 5.14
N LEU A 107 4.12 -3.21 3.96
CA LEU A 107 3.19 -4.32 3.72
C LEU A 107 3.96 -5.49 3.10
N GLY A 108 3.93 -6.64 3.75
CA GLY A 108 4.38 -7.91 3.16
C GLY A 108 3.48 -8.35 2.02
N GLY A 109 3.89 -9.36 1.25
CA GLY A 109 3.10 -9.85 0.12
C GLY A 109 1.69 -10.30 0.51
N HIS A 110 0.72 -10.11 -0.39
CA HIS A 110 -0.68 -10.53 -0.24
C HIS A 110 -1.46 -9.85 0.90
N VAL A 111 -0.94 -8.76 1.46
CA VAL A 111 -1.67 -7.98 2.48
C VAL A 111 -2.86 -7.28 1.85
N GLN A 112 -4.00 -7.33 2.55
CA GLN A 112 -5.20 -6.58 2.20
C GLN A 112 -5.42 -5.46 3.21
N VAL A 113 -5.65 -4.26 2.73
CA VAL A 113 -5.95 -3.07 3.56
C VAL A 113 -7.25 -2.48 3.05
N ASP A 114 -8.28 -2.54 3.86
CA ASP A 114 -9.59 -2.00 3.53
C ASP A 114 -9.62 -0.47 3.64
N ASP A 115 -10.72 0.12 3.16
CA ASP A 115 -10.90 1.57 3.05
C ASP A 115 -10.72 2.29 4.40
N HIS A 116 -10.18 3.51 4.33
CA HIS A 116 -9.98 4.40 5.48
C HIS A 116 -9.04 3.87 6.57
N ALA A 117 -8.31 2.79 6.34
CA ALA A 117 -7.34 2.28 7.30
C ALA A 117 -6.11 3.19 7.38
N ILE A 118 -5.54 3.31 8.57
CA ILE A 118 -4.31 4.04 8.84
C ILE A 118 -3.27 3.06 9.38
N ILE A 119 -2.16 2.90 8.67
CA ILE A 119 -1.01 2.12 9.12
C ILE A 119 0.03 3.10 9.67
N GLY A 120 0.29 3.04 10.96
CA GLY A 120 1.22 3.93 11.64
C GLY A 120 2.66 3.81 11.14
N GLY A 121 3.45 4.84 11.36
CA GLY A 121 4.84 4.87 10.90
C GLY A 121 5.69 3.72 11.48
N MET A 122 6.62 3.21 10.67
CA MET A 122 7.51 2.10 11.02
C MET A 122 6.77 0.80 11.42
N THR A 123 5.53 0.66 11.00
CA THR A 123 4.74 -0.57 11.20
C THR A 123 5.02 -1.56 10.08
N ALA A 124 5.30 -2.81 10.45
CA ALA A 124 5.42 -3.91 9.51
C ALA A 124 4.18 -4.82 9.60
N VAL A 125 3.54 -5.05 8.46
CA VAL A 125 2.41 -5.97 8.33
C VAL A 125 2.90 -7.25 7.68
N HIS A 126 2.77 -8.38 8.38
CA HIS A 126 3.17 -9.69 7.88
C HIS A 126 2.34 -10.07 6.65
N GLN A 127 2.96 -10.81 5.73
CA GLN A 127 2.27 -11.32 4.54
C GLN A 127 0.97 -12.06 4.88
N TRP A 128 -0.02 -11.95 3.99
CA TRP A 128 -1.34 -12.58 4.10
C TRP A 128 -2.28 -11.98 5.16
N CYS A 129 -1.85 -10.98 5.93
CA CYS A 129 -2.74 -10.31 6.89
C CYS A 129 -3.76 -9.42 6.18
N SER A 130 -4.95 -9.34 6.79
CA SER A 130 -6.02 -8.42 6.40
C SER A 130 -6.21 -7.34 7.47
N ILE A 131 -6.24 -6.08 7.04
CA ILE A 131 -6.48 -4.91 7.88
C ILE A 131 -7.86 -4.37 7.53
N GLY A 132 -8.79 -4.48 8.45
CA GLY A 132 -10.17 -4.05 8.22
C GLY A 132 -10.34 -2.52 8.07
N ALA A 133 -11.49 -2.13 7.53
CA ALA A 133 -11.81 -0.72 7.29
C ALA A 133 -11.78 0.11 8.59
N HIS A 134 -11.35 1.37 8.48
CA HIS A 134 -11.24 2.31 9.59
C HIS A 134 -10.33 1.83 10.75
N VAL A 135 -9.44 0.89 10.52
CA VAL A 135 -8.41 0.54 11.52
C VAL A 135 -7.45 1.71 11.73
N MET A 136 -7.08 1.95 12.97
CA MET A 136 -5.97 2.83 13.36
C MET A 136 -4.82 1.96 13.88
N GLY A 137 -3.83 1.71 13.03
CA GLY A 137 -2.58 1.02 13.40
C GLY A 137 -1.63 1.98 14.10
N GLY A 138 -1.23 1.65 15.34
CA GLY A 138 -0.22 2.40 16.07
C GLY A 138 1.16 2.29 15.41
N GLY A 139 1.99 3.33 15.55
CA GLY A 139 3.35 3.31 15.03
C GLY A 139 4.25 2.25 15.71
N CYS A 140 5.33 1.86 15.04
CA CYS A 140 6.29 0.86 15.51
C CYS A 140 5.67 -0.49 15.86
N SER A 141 4.59 -0.87 15.17
CA SER A 141 3.87 -2.12 15.44
C SER A 141 4.30 -3.24 14.51
N GLY A 142 4.26 -4.48 15.02
CA GLY A 142 4.42 -5.69 14.23
C GLY A 142 3.07 -6.40 14.10
N VAL A 143 2.42 -6.30 12.95
CA VAL A 143 1.13 -6.93 12.70
C VAL A 143 1.35 -8.32 12.11
N ALA A 144 1.06 -9.37 12.87
CA ALA A 144 1.28 -10.76 12.49
C ALA A 144 -0.03 -11.56 12.33
N GLN A 145 -1.17 -10.90 12.43
CA GLN A 145 -2.51 -11.50 12.29
C GLN A 145 -3.50 -10.47 11.75
N ASP A 146 -4.65 -10.93 11.32
CA ASP A 146 -5.72 -10.06 10.84
C ASP A 146 -6.16 -9.07 11.92
N VAL A 147 -6.47 -7.85 11.50
CA VAL A 147 -6.98 -6.78 12.37
C VAL A 147 -8.43 -6.48 11.98
N PRO A 148 -9.40 -6.73 12.86
CA PRO A 148 -10.80 -6.48 12.54
C PRO A 148 -11.07 -4.98 12.32
N PRO A 149 -12.14 -4.63 11.57
CA PRO A 149 -12.45 -3.23 11.27
C PRO A 149 -12.72 -2.40 12.53
N VAL A 150 -12.57 -1.09 12.40
CA VAL A 150 -12.91 -0.04 13.37
C VAL A 150 -12.23 -0.16 14.73
N VAL A 151 -11.07 -0.79 14.81
CA VAL A 151 -10.28 -0.87 16.05
C VAL A 151 -9.00 -0.04 15.98
N ILE A 152 -8.47 0.28 17.14
CA ILE A 152 -7.09 0.72 17.33
C ILE A 152 -6.27 -0.51 17.66
N ALA A 153 -5.23 -0.80 16.89
CA ALA A 153 -4.32 -1.92 17.12
C ALA A 153 -2.88 -1.42 17.21
N GLN A 154 -2.14 -1.85 18.23
CA GLN A 154 -0.73 -1.48 18.36
C GLN A 154 0.08 -2.52 19.12
N GLY A 155 1.38 -2.39 19.04
CA GLY A 155 2.35 -3.21 19.74
C GLY A 155 3.10 -4.18 18.84
N ASN A 156 4.03 -4.91 19.41
CA ASN A 156 4.77 -5.98 18.74
C ASN A 156 4.69 -7.27 19.59
N THR A 157 3.75 -8.18 19.35
CA THR A 157 2.77 -8.26 18.23
C THR A 157 1.58 -7.30 18.46
N ALA A 158 1.09 -6.69 17.39
CA ALA A 158 -0.04 -5.76 17.47
C ALA A 158 -1.33 -6.48 17.86
N THR A 159 -2.04 -5.90 18.82
CA THR A 159 -3.35 -6.38 19.27
C THR A 159 -4.35 -5.23 19.32
N PRO A 160 -5.65 -5.49 19.13
CA PRO A 160 -6.69 -4.51 19.35
C PRO A 160 -6.69 -4.01 20.80
N ILE A 161 -6.65 -2.69 20.99
CA ILE A 161 -6.65 -2.04 22.31
C ILE A 161 -7.87 -1.17 22.56
N GLY A 162 -8.71 -0.96 21.55
CA GLY A 162 -9.92 -0.14 21.67
C GLY A 162 -10.61 0.06 20.32
N ILE A 163 -11.75 0.75 20.36
CA ILE A 163 -12.51 1.12 19.16
C ILE A 163 -11.99 2.46 18.63
N ASN A 164 -11.83 2.55 17.32
CA ASN A 164 -11.42 3.79 16.65
C ASN A 164 -12.63 4.74 16.45
N ILE A 165 -13.05 5.37 17.53
CA ILE A 165 -14.21 6.29 17.54
C ILE A 165 -14.01 7.45 16.57
N GLU A 166 -12.80 7.99 16.45
CA GLU A 166 -12.52 9.11 15.54
C GLU A 166 -12.54 8.66 14.06
N GLY A 167 -12.13 7.44 13.77
CA GLY A 167 -12.26 6.85 12.44
C GLY A 167 -13.71 6.64 12.00
N LEU A 168 -14.60 6.33 12.95
CA LEU A 168 -16.03 6.15 12.67
C LEU A 168 -16.77 7.47 12.36
N LYS A 169 -16.17 8.63 12.63
CA LYS A 169 -16.74 9.96 12.34
C LYS A 169 -16.36 10.48 10.94
N ARG A 170 -15.48 9.79 10.25
CA ARG A 170 -14.96 10.16 8.91
C ARG A 170 -15.71 9.44 7.81
#